data_3bf6144864e220606e55a514dff0ffaa
#
_entry.id   3bf6144864e220606e55a514dff0ffaa
#
_cell.length_a   1.000
_cell.length_b   1.000
_cell.length_c   1.000
_cell.angle_alpha   90.00
_cell.angle_beta   90.00
_cell.angle_gamma   90.00
#
_symmetry.space_group_name_H-M   'P 1'
#
loop_
_entity.id
_entity.type
_entity.pdbx_description
1 polymer ?
#
loop_
_entity_poly.entity_id
_entity_poly.type
_entity_poly.pdbx_seq_one_letter_code
_entity_poly.pdbx_strand_id
1 'polypeptide(L)'
;IPTYTGILLLGKSDRLRELMPTAESAFIMMHGSSVTANESFFLPLLAAAEKMIDFVSARNPEREMEMGLFRISIPEFDHRAVREAIVNAFAHRDYTRLGRVLLKMDADGLTISNPGGFIEGVTFRNILNVEPHGRNPVLADALKRIGLAERSGRGVDRIFEGSLRFGRDLPDYSESTPTTVKLF
;
A
#
# COMPACT_ATOMS: atom_id res chain seq x y z
N ILE A 1 4.75 2.40 -29.26
CA ILE A 1 4.37 3.58 -28.46
C ILE A 1 4.16 3.08 -27.06
N PRO A 2 4.83 3.64 -26.02
CA PRO A 2 4.61 3.22 -24.65
C PRO A 2 3.19 3.59 -24.19
N THR A 3 2.58 2.68 -23.42
CA THR A 3 1.28 2.94 -22.77
C THR A 3 1.48 3.65 -21.44
N TYR A 4 0.45 4.31 -20.89
CA TYR A 4 0.49 4.88 -19.55
C TYR A 4 0.89 3.84 -18.48
N THR A 5 0.36 2.62 -18.57
CA THR A 5 0.76 1.51 -17.69
C THR A 5 2.25 1.18 -17.83
N GLY A 6 2.78 1.14 -19.04
CA GLY A 6 4.21 0.89 -19.26
C GLY A 6 5.09 2.00 -18.68
N ILE A 7 4.67 3.26 -18.81
CA ILE A 7 5.36 4.41 -18.23
C ILE A 7 5.31 4.34 -16.70
N LEU A 8 4.15 4.05 -16.12
CA LEU A 8 4.00 3.89 -14.66
C LEU A 8 4.88 2.78 -14.10
N LEU A 9 4.93 1.63 -14.77
CA LEU A 9 5.67 0.46 -14.26
C LEU A 9 7.19 0.59 -14.42
N LEU A 10 7.65 1.11 -15.57
CA LEU A 10 9.05 0.99 -16.01
C LEU A 10 9.64 2.31 -16.55
N GLY A 11 8.87 3.40 -16.56
CA GLY A 11 9.32 4.68 -17.10
C GLY A 11 10.46 5.29 -16.31
N LYS A 12 11.31 6.10 -16.98
CA LYS A 12 12.31 6.90 -16.27
C LYS A 12 11.62 7.98 -15.42
N SER A 13 12.18 8.27 -14.25
CA SER A 13 11.62 9.24 -13.30
C SER A 13 11.30 10.61 -13.90
N ASP A 14 12.17 11.13 -14.76
CA ASP A 14 11.94 12.42 -15.42
C ASP A 14 10.73 12.38 -16.36
N ARG A 15 10.59 11.29 -17.14
CA ARG A 15 9.44 11.10 -18.01
C ARG A 15 8.16 10.83 -17.24
N LEU A 16 8.26 10.12 -16.13
CA LEU A 16 7.12 9.90 -15.24
C LEU A 16 6.62 11.23 -14.66
N ARG A 17 7.51 12.10 -14.21
CA ARG A 17 7.17 13.43 -13.69
C ARG A 17 6.56 14.34 -14.76
N GLU A 18 7.05 14.28 -15.99
CA GLU A 18 6.55 15.06 -17.12
C GLU A 18 5.15 14.60 -17.57
N LEU A 19 4.98 13.30 -17.75
CA LEU A 19 3.76 12.73 -18.36
C LEU A 19 2.68 12.38 -17.36
N MET A 20 3.05 12.12 -16.11
CA MET A 20 2.17 11.75 -15.00
C MET A 20 2.57 12.46 -13.71
N PRO A 21 2.43 13.79 -13.64
CA PRO A 21 2.84 14.58 -12.48
C PRO A 21 2.08 14.20 -11.18
N THR A 22 0.99 13.47 -11.32
CA THR A 22 0.21 12.93 -10.21
C THR A 22 0.77 11.62 -9.64
N ALA A 23 1.75 10.97 -10.29
CA ALA A 23 2.31 9.67 -9.87
C ALA A 23 3.31 9.77 -8.72
N GLU A 24 3.20 10.80 -7.89
CA GLU A 24 4.04 10.97 -6.70
C GLU A 24 3.72 9.92 -5.64
N SER A 25 4.77 9.49 -4.94
CA SER A 25 4.69 8.63 -3.77
C SER A 25 5.49 9.22 -2.62
N ALA A 26 5.11 8.94 -1.39
CA ALA A 26 5.81 9.43 -0.21
C ALA A 26 5.75 8.45 0.96
N PHE A 27 6.77 8.57 1.81
CA PHE A 27 6.82 7.94 3.12
C PHE A 27 7.01 9.00 4.20
N ILE A 28 6.26 8.88 5.28
CA ILE A 28 6.38 9.73 6.46
C ILE A 28 6.50 8.85 7.70
N MET A 29 7.50 9.12 8.54
CA MET A 29 7.61 8.54 9.87
C MET A 29 7.45 9.63 10.92
N MET A 30 6.63 9.35 11.91
CA MET A 30 6.38 10.25 13.02
C MET A 30 6.76 9.60 14.36
N HIS A 31 7.24 10.42 15.26
CA HIS A 31 7.41 10.07 16.68
C HIS A 31 6.69 11.12 17.52
N GLY A 32 5.54 10.77 18.08
CA GLY A 32 4.60 11.73 18.64
C GLY A 32 4.18 12.76 17.58
N SER A 33 4.35 14.05 17.85
CA SER A 33 4.07 15.15 16.90
C SER A 33 5.23 15.48 15.96
N SER A 34 6.39 14.86 16.12
CA SER A 34 7.60 15.16 15.36
C SER A 34 7.73 14.26 14.13
N VAL A 35 8.02 14.84 12.97
CA VAL A 35 8.36 14.09 11.75
C VAL A 35 9.83 13.71 11.81
N THR A 36 10.13 12.41 11.84
CA THR A 36 11.50 11.88 11.89
C THR A 36 12.03 11.45 10.53
N ALA A 37 11.13 11.15 9.58
CA ALA A 37 11.47 10.95 8.18
C ALA A 37 10.31 11.43 7.31
N ASN A 38 10.64 12.10 6.20
CA ASN A 38 9.68 12.53 5.20
C ASN A 38 10.38 12.53 3.83
N GLU A 39 10.01 11.57 3.00
CA GLU A 39 10.56 11.48 1.66
C GLU A 39 9.43 11.42 0.64
N SER A 40 9.56 12.25 -0.41
CA SER A 40 8.72 12.20 -1.60
C SER A 40 9.55 11.80 -2.81
N PHE A 41 8.99 11.00 -3.67
CA PHE A 41 9.70 10.51 -4.85
C PHE A 41 8.77 10.26 -6.04
N PHE A 42 9.35 10.44 -7.23
CA PHE A 42 8.75 10.07 -8.52
C PHE A 42 9.57 8.91 -9.09
N LEU A 43 9.19 7.69 -8.73
CA LEU A 43 9.82 6.47 -9.21
C LEU A 43 8.81 5.65 -10.00
N PRO A 44 9.27 4.82 -10.97
CA PRO A 44 8.42 3.80 -11.54
C PRO A 44 7.80 2.95 -10.44
N LEU A 45 6.57 2.50 -10.64
CA LEU A 45 5.74 1.85 -9.62
C LEU A 45 6.48 0.70 -8.92
N LEU A 46 7.23 -0.11 -9.68
CA LEU A 46 7.99 -1.23 -9.11
C LEU A 46 9.02 -0.75 -8.09
N ALA A 47 9.83 0.23 -8.48
CA ALA A 47 10.84 0.82 -7.60
C ALA A 47 10.21 1.62 -6.44
N ALA A 48 9.06 2.28 -6.68
CA ALA A 48 8.33 2.98 -5.64
C ALA A 48 7.78 2.01 -4.58
N ALA A 49 7.18 0.89 -5.02
CA ALA A 49 6.66 -0.14 -4.12
C ALA A 49 7.79 -0.81 -3.33
N GLU A 50 8.88 -1.18 -3.99
CA GLU A 50 10.08 -1.75 -3.35
C GLU A 50 10.63 -0.80 -2.28
N LYS A 51 10.83 0.47 -2.64
CA LYS A 51 11.30 1.50 -1.70
C LYS A 51 10.38 1.63 -0.48
N MET A 52 9.06 1.62 -0.66
CA MET A 52 8.11 1.68 0.45
C MET A 52 8.17 0.43 1.34
N ILE A 53 8.28 -0.75 0.74
CA ILE A 53 8.43 -2.01 1.49
C ILE A 53 9.71 -2.00 2.31
N ASP A 54 10.82 -1.54 1.74
CA ASP A 54 12.10 -1.42 2.43
C ASP A 54 12.03 -0.43 3.59
N PHE A 55 11.33 0.70 3.43
CA PHE A 55 11.11 1.65 4.54
C PHE A 55 10.38 1.02 5.72
N VAL A 56 9.34 0.23 5.46
CA VAL A 56 8.62 -0.48 6.52
C VAL A 56 9.51 -1.56 7.13
N SER A 57 10.14 -2.39 6.29
CA SER A 57 10.98 -3.51 6.76
C SER A 57 12.13 -3.05 7.65
N ALA A 58 12.78 -1.93 7.30
CA ALA A 58 13.88 -1.36 8.09
C ALA A 58 13.42 -0.77 9.45
N ARG A 59 12.12 -0.59 9.65
CA ARG A 59 11.52 0.06 10.83
C ARG A 59 10.45 -0.78 11.49
N ASN A 60 10.27 -2.00 11.03
CA ASN A 60 9.30 -2.94 11.59
C ASN A 60 9.83 -3.45 12.94
N PRO A 61 9.29 -3.01 14.07
CA PRO A 61 9.77 -3.45 15.36
C PRO A 61 9.43 -4.92 15.58
N GLU A 62 10.28 -5.60 16.31
CA GLU A 62 10.06 -6.99 16.70
C GLU A 62 9.63 -7.06 18.16
N ARG A 63 8.63 -7.89 18.43
CA ARG A 63 8.22 -8.25 19.79
C ARG A 63 8.74 -9.63 20.13
N GLU A 64 9.39 -9.77 21.28
CA GLU A 64 9.73 -11.09 21.82
C GLU A 64 8.49 -11.72 22.44
N MET A 65 8.22 -12.95 22.03
CA MET A 65 7.17 -13.81 22.59
C MET A 65 7.79 -15.09 23.14
N GLU A 66 7.46 -15.44 24.37
CA GLU A 66 7.87 -16.69 24.99
C GLU A 66 6.91 -17.81 24.59
N MET A 67 7.43 -18.86 23.95
CA MET A 67 6.73 -20.12 23.68
C MET A 67 7.42 -21.26 24.41
N GLY A 68 6.96 -21.57 25.62
CA GLY A 68 7.61 -22.55 26.47
C GLY A 68 9.03 -22.13 26.83
N LEU A 69 10.03 -22.87 26.37
CA LEU A 69 11.46 -22.56 26.61
C LEU A 69 12.08 -21.64 25.54
N PHE A 70 11.33 -21.31 24.51
CA PHE A 70 11.85 -20.55 23.37
C PHE A 70 11.38 -19.11 23.41
N ARG A 71 12.26 -18.17 23.06
CA ARG A 71 11.94 -16.80 22.75
C ARG A 71 11.90 -16.66 21.23
N ILE A 72 10.77 -16.24 20.70
CA ILE A 72 10.55 -16.03 19.27
C ILE A 72 10.36 -14.52 19.06
N SER A 73 11.12 -13.96 18.14
CA SER A 73 10.96 -12.58 17.70
C SER A 73 9.90 -12.56 16.58
N ILE A 74 8.85 -11.77 16.81
CA ILE A 74 7.75 -11.61 15.84
C ILE A 74 7.72 -10.15 15.41
N PRO A 75 7.85 -9.87 14.10
CA PRO A 75 7.74 -8.51 13.61
C PRO A 75 6.32 -7.96 13.83
N GLU A 76 6.21 -6.67 14.02
CA GLU A 76 4.94 -6.02 14.32
C GLU A 76 3.96 -6.08 13.13
N PHE A 77 4.48 -5.95 11.89
CA PHE A 77 3.68 -6.02 10.68
C PHE A 77 4.07 -7.21 9.81
N ASP A 78 3.09 -7.96 9.34
CA ASP A 78 3.31 -9.01 8.35
C ASP A 78 3.80 -8.41 7.03
N HIS A 79 4.98 -8.79 6.59
CA HIS A 79 5.59 -8.33 5.34
C HIS A 79 4.67 -8.57 4.12
N ARG A 80 3.91 -9.67 4.09
CA ARG A 80 3.00 -10.00 2.98
C ARG A 80 1.79 -9.08 2.98
N ALA A 81 1.23 -8.79 4.15
CA ALA A 81 0.11 -7.86 4.31
C ALA A 81 0.52 -6.43 3.91
N VAL A 82 1.67 -5.96 4.38
CA VAL A 82 2.23 -4.65 4.01
C VAL A 82 2.45 -4.54 2.50
N ARG A 83 3.09 -5.55 1.90
CA ARG A 83 3.32 -5.59 0.46
C ARG A 83 2.00 -5.51 -0.31
N GLU A 84 1.01 -6.30 0.07
CA GLU A 84 -0.30 -6.31 -0.57
C GLU A 84 -1.00 -4.95 -0.45
N ALA A 85 -0.98 -4.33 0.74
CA ALA A 85 -1.57 -3.03 0.97
C ALA A 85 -0.92 -1.92 0.11
N ILE A 86 0.41 -1.93 -0.01
CA ILE A 86 1.15 -0.99 -0.86
C ILE A 86 0.79 -1.19 -2.33
N VAL A 87 0.80 -2.43 -2.82
CA VAL A 87 0.46 -2.75 -4.21
C VAL A 87 -0.99 -2.36 -4.52
N ASN A 88 -1.92 -2.61 -3.62
CA ASN A 88 -3.32 -2.22 -3.75
C ASN A 88 -3.48 -0.70 -3.82
N ALA A 89 -2.74 0.06 -3.01
CA ALA A 89 -2.76 1.51 -3.05
C ALA A 89 -2.35 2.04 -4.44
N PHE A 90 -1.35 1.44 -5.08
CA PHE A 90 -0.95 1.78 -6.45
C PHE A 90 -1.96 1.31 -7.50
N ALA A 91 -2.45 0.07 -7.39
CA ALA A 91 -3.37 -0.51 -8.36
C ALA A 91 -4.71 0.23 -8.42
N HIS A 92 -5.19 0.72 -7.27
CA HIS A 92 -6.50 1.39 -7.14
C HIS A 92 -6.42 2.92 -7.10
N ARG A 93 -5.22 3.51 -7.14
CA ARG A 93 -5.04 4.96 -7.23
C ARG A 93 -5.78 5.54 -8.43
N ASP A 94 -6.38 6.71 -8.25
CA ASP A 94 -6.85 7.54 -9.34
C ASP A 94 -5.71 8.45 -9.83
N TYR A 95 -5.09 8.08 -10.95
CA TYR A 95 -3.95 8.79 -11.53
C TYR A 95 -4.35 10.13 -12.18
N THR A 96 -5.63 10.45 -12.27
CA THR A 96 -6.11 11.76 -12.74
C THR A 96 -6.19 12.79 -11.62
N ARG A 97 -6.13 12.35 -10.36
CA ARG A 97 -6.27 13.20 -9.19
C ARG A 97 -4.92 13.62 -8.63
N LEU A 98 -4.85 14.88 -8.19
CA LEU A 98 -3.73 15.37 -7.40
C LEU A 98 -3.63 14.62 -6.08
N GLY A 99 -2.43 14.61 -5.51
CA GLY A 99 -2.08 13.89 -4.29
C GLY A 99 -1.10 12.77 -4.59
N ARG A 100 -0.73 12.01 -3.58
CA ARG A 100 0.31 10.98 -3.64
C ARG A 100 -0.15 9.69 -2.98
N VAL A 101 0.43 8.57 -3.35
CA VAL A 101 0.37 7.37 -2.50
C VAL A 101 1.23 7.67 -1.29
N LEU A 102 0.63 7.66 -0.12
CA LEU A 102 1.27 8.02 1.13
C LEU A 102 1.28 6.82 2.07
N LEU A 103 2.47 6.47 2.54
CA LEU A 103 2.69 5.54 3.63
C LEU A 103 3.14 6.35 4.85
N LYS A 104 2.40 6.28 5.94
CA LYS A 104 2.70 6.92 7.20
C LYS A 104 2.87 5.85 8.27
N MET A 105 3.93 5.96 9.06
CA MET A 105 4.20 5.09 10.19
C MET A 105 4.38 5.95 11.45
N ASP A 106 3.70 5.58 12.52
CA ASP A 106 3.80 6.22 13.83
C ASP A 106 3.69 5.19 14.96
N ALA A 107 3.55 5.66 16.21
CA ALA A 107 3.44 4.77 17.37
C ALA A 107 2.15 3.94 17.38
N ASP A 108 1.10 4.40 16.71
CA ASP A 108 -0.20 3.72 16.67
C ASP A 108 -0.23 2.62 15.58
N GLY A 109 0.56 2.80 14.51
CA GLY A 109 0.64 1.79 13.45
C GLY A 109 1.10 2.31 12.11
N LEU A 110 0.60 1.66 11.06
CA LEU A 110 0.92 1.91 9.67
C LEU A 110 -0.34 2.35 8.91
N THR A 111 -0.30 3.56 8.35
CA THR A 111 -1.36 4.07 7.48
C THR A 111 -0.90 4.08 6.03
N ILE A 112 -1.72 3.56 5.13
CA ILE A 112 -1.51 3.67 3.68
C ILE A 112 -2.71 4.36 3.06
N SER A 113 -2.47 5.40 2.27
CA SER A 113 -3.54 6.12 1.59
C SER A 113 -3.21 6.43 0.14
N ASN A 114 -4.22 6.46 -0.70
CA ASN A 114 -4.11 6.83 -2.11
C ASN A 114 -5.27 7.71 -2.57
N PRO A 115 -5.05 8.63 -3.50
CA PRO A 115 -6.10 9.41 -4.15
C PRO A 115 -7.07 8.53 -4.94
N GLY A 116 -8.35 8.88 -4.89
CA GLY A 116 -9.46 8.13 -5.46
C GLY A 116 -10.15 7.30 -4.38
N GLY A 117 -11.42 7.59 -4.09
CA GLY A 117 -12.23 6.81 -3.15
C GLY A 117 -12.45 5.36 -3.60
N PHE A 118 -13.25 4.63 -2.88
CA PHE A 118 -13.71 3.33 -3.34
C PHE A 118 -14.42 3.45 -4.69
N ILE A 119 -14.29 2.43 -5.54
CA ILE A 119 -15.05 2.35 -6.78
C ILE A 119 -16.53 2.11 -6.49
N GLU A 120 -17.38 2.40 -7.47
CA GLU A 120 -18.82 2.21 -7.33
C GLU A 120 -19.17 0.78 -6.87
N GLY A 121 -20.05 0.68 -5.89
CA GLY A 121 -20.47 -0.59 -5.29
C GLY A 121 -19.53 -1.14 -4.20
N VAL A 122 -18.33 -0.58 -4.03
CA VAL A 122 -17.39 -0.98 -2.98
C VAL A 122 -17.44 0.00 -1.81
N THR A 123 -17.49 -0.55 -0.61
CA THR A 123 -17.45 0.18 0.65
C THR A 123 -16.53 -0.55 1.64
N PHE A 124 -16.11 0.11 2.71
CA PHE A 124 -15.36 -0.55 3.76
C PHE A 124 -16.12 -1.71 4.43
N ARG A 125 -17.46 -1.73 4.35
CA ARG A 125 -18.31 -2.77 4.94
C ARG A 125 -18.40 -4.04 4.08
N ASN A 126 -18.21 -3.93 2.78
CA ASN A 126 -18.35 -5.06 1.86
C ASN A 126 -17.05 -5.43 1.11
N ILE A 127 -15.95 -4.77 1.44
CA ILE A 127 -14.66 -4.91 0.72
C ILE A 127 -14.14 -6.37 0.68
N LEU A 128 -14.49 -7.19 1.67
CA LEU A 128 -14.13 -8.62 1.71
C LEU A 128 -15.04 -9.51 0.84
N ASN A 129 -16.23 -9.01 0.46
CA ASN A 129 -17.26 -9.81 -0.21
C ASN A 129 -17.56 -9.35 -1.64
N VAL A 130 -16.90 -8.31 -2.11
CA VAL A 130 -17.10 -7.76 -3.45
C VAL A 130 -16.14 -8.38 -4.43
N GLU A 131 -16.63 -8.71 -5.63
CA GLU A 131 -15.72 -9.10 -6.72
C GLU A 131 -14.70 -8.01 -6.98
N PRO A 132 -13.43 -8.37 -7.13
CA PRO A 132 -12.35 -7.40 -7.31
C PRO A 132 -12.48 -6.67 -8.65
N HIS A 133 -12.89 -5.43 -8.59
CA HIS A 133 -12.89 -4.51 -9.73
C HIS A 133 -11.75 -3.50 -9.56
N GLY A 134 -10.95 -3.34 -10.60
CA GLY A 134 -9.81 -2.40 -10.59
C GLY A 134 -10.16 -1.09 -11.29
N ARG A 135 -9.82 0.04 -10.68
CA ARG A 135 -9.88 1.35 -11.34
C ARG A 135 -8.98 1.40 -12.58
N ASN A 136 -7.86 0.71 -12.52
CA ASN A 136 -6.83 0.65 -13.56
C ASN A 136 -6.69 -0.80 -14.06
N PRO A 137 -7.61 -1.34 -14.89
CA PRO A 137 -7.65 -2.76 -15.21
C PRO A 137 -6.38 -3.25 -15.93
N VAL A 138 -5.82 -2.44 -16.84
CA VAL A 138 -4.58 -2.79 -17.55
C VAL A 138 -3.37 -2.83 -16.58
N LEU A 139 -3.31 -1.90 -15.62
CA LEU A 139 -2.27 -1.90 -14.59
C LEU A 139 -2.44 -3.10 -13.65
N ALA A 140 -3.66 -3.36 -13.21
CA ALA A 140 -3.97 -4.49 -12.33
C ALA A 140 -3.61 -5.85 -13.00
N ASP A 141 -3.94 -6.03 -14.27
CA ASP A 141 -3.54 -7.23 -15.04
C ASP A 141 -2.01 -7.35 -15.15
N ALA A 142 -1.32 -6.26 -15.45
CA ALA A 142 0.15 -6.26 -15.50
C ALA A 142 0.76 -6.65 -14.14
N LEU A 143 0.27 -6.07 -13.02
CA LEU A 143 0.74 -6.41 -11.68
C LEU A 143 0.48 -7.88 -11.32
N LYS A 144 -0.66 -8.45 -11.73
CA LYS A 144 -0.97 -9.88 -11.57
C LYS A 144 -0.02 -10.76 -12.38
N ARG A 145 0.27 -10.39 -13.63
CA ARG A 145 1.17 -11.17 -14.51
C ARG A 145 2.59 -11.25 -13.99
N ILE A 146 3.12 -10.15 -13.44
CA ILE A 146 4.46 -10.11 -12.86
C ILE A 146 4.51 -10.66 -11.42
N GLY A 147 3.38 -11.12 -10.86
CA GLY A 147 3.31 -11.72 -9.53
C GLY A 147 3.35 -10.73 -8.37
N LEU A 148 3.10 -9.44 -8.64
CA LEU A 148 3.02 -8.42 -7.58
C LEU A 148 1.64 -8.36 -6.93
N ALA A 149 0.58 -8.41 -7.71
CA ALA A 149 -0.79 -8.45 -7.21
C ALA A 149 -1.32 -9.88 -7.17
N GLU A 150 -2.24 -10.12 -6.24
CA GLU A 150 -2.92 -11.40 -6.08
C GLU A 150 -3.83 -11.70 -7.30
N ARG A 151 -3.78 -12.94 -7.77
CA ARG A 151 -4.57 -13.39 -8.93
C ARG A 151 -5.99 -13.79 -8.57
N SER A 152 -6.20 -14.30 -7.37
CA SER A 152 -7.48 -14.88 -6.93
C SER A 152 -8.46 -13.86 -6.33
N GLY A 153 -8.09 -12.57 -6.28
CA GLY A 153 -8.92 -11.54 -5.66
C GLY A 153 -8.85 -11.48 -4.12
N ARG A 154 -7.98 -12.30 -3.50
CA ARG A 154 -7.83 -12.38 -2.04
C ARG A 154 -6.80 -11.40 -1.46
N GLY A 155 -6.52 -10.31 -2.16
CA GLY A 155 -5.53 -9.33 -1.69
C GLY A 155 -5.93 -8.72 -0.35
N VAL A 156 -7.17 -8.30 -0.24
CA VAL A 156 -7.69 -7.71 1.01
C VAL A 156 -7.73 -8.75 2.13
N ASP A 157 -8.16 -9.98 1.87
CA ASP A 157 -8.16 -11.07 2.86
C ASP A 157 -6.77 -11.27 3.47
N ARG A 158 -5.71 -11.20 2.66
CA ARG A 158 -4.32 -11.32 3.13
C ARG A 158 -3.90 -10.21 4.07
N ILE A 159 -4.40 -8.99 3.86
CA ILE A 159 -4.13 -7.87 4.76
C ILE A 159 -4.76 -8.18 6.12
N PHE A 160 -6.03 -8.62 6.14
CA PHE A 160 -6.74 -8.98 7.37
C PHE A 160 -6.10 -10.19 8.06
N GLU A 161 -5.83 -11.27 7.32
CA GLU A 161 -5.17 -12.46 7.86
C GLU A 161 -3.79 -12.15 8.43
N GLY A 162 -3.00 -11.31 7.74
CA GLY A 162 -1.67 -10.91 8.20
C GLY A 162 -1.74 -10.12 9.50
N SER A 163 -2.64 -9.15 9.62
CA SER A 163 -2.84 -8.38 10.86
C SER A 163 -3.21 -9.29 12.03
N LEU A 164 -4.21 -10.16 11.86
CA LEU A 164 -4.63 -11.11 12.90
C LEU A 164 -3.53 -12.09 13.29
N ARG A 165 -2.79 -12.63 12.32
CA ARG A 165 -1.70 -13.58 12.57
C ARG A 165 -0.61 -12.99 13.44
N PHE A 166 -0.36 -11.71 13.31
CA PHE A 166 0.66 -10.97 14.06
C PHE A 166 0.11 -10.29 15.32
N GLY A 167 -1.17 -10.58 15.67
CA GLY A 167 -1.82 -10.08 16.88
C GLY A 167 -2.10 -8.57 16.84
N ARG A 168 -2.29 -8.02 15.63
CA ARG A 168 -2.72 -6.64 15.42
C ARG A 168 -4.24 -6.56 15.37
N ASP A 169 -4.76 -5.35 15.54
CA ASP A 169 -6.17 -5.06 15.27
C ASP A 169 -6.52 -5.28 13.79
N LEU A 170 -7.79 -5.41 13.51
CA LEU A 170 -8.27 -5.53 12.14
C LEU A 170 -7.95 -4.27 11.36
N PRO A 171 -7.55 -4.42 10.08
CA PRO A 171 -7.35 -3.27 9.20
C PRO A 171 -8.59 -2.38 9.13
N ASP A 172 -8.41 -1.09 9.34
CA ASP A 172 -9.49 -0.11 9.36
C ASP A 172 -9.46 0.78 8.11
N TYR A 173 -10.59 0.80 7.41
CA TYR A 173 -10.84 1.65 6.24
C TYR A 173 -11.86 2.76 6.53
N SER A 174 -12.31 2.91 7.76
CA SER A 174 -13.42 3.82 8.14
C SER A 174 -13.14 5.29 7.85
N GLU A 175 -11.86 5.71 7.85
CA GLU A 175 -11.46 7.05 7.50
C GLU A 175 -11.34 7.33 6.00
N SER A 176 -11.73 6.37 5.15
CA SER A 176 -11.79 6.58 3.71
C SER A 176 -12.91 7.56 3.35
N THR A 177 -12.63 8.38 2.34
CA THR A 177 -13.56 9.41 1.84
C THR A 177 -13.92 9.12 0.37
N PRO A 178 -14.89 9.82 -0.24
CA PRO A 178 -15.17 9.70 -1.67
C PRO A 178 -13.96 10.03 -2.58
N THR A 179 -12.94 10.68 -2.04
CA THR A 179 -11.77 11.14 -2.80
C THR A 179 -10.46 10.46 -2.41
N THR A 180 -10.44 9.67 -1.33
CA THR A 180 -9.23 9.04 -0.82
C THR A 180 -9.57 7.73 -0.13
N VAL A 181 -8.88 6.64 -0.47
CA VAL A 181 -8.87 5.42 0.34
C VAL A 181 -7.77 5.53 1.37
N LYS A 182 -8.10 5.22 2.63
CA LYS A 182 -7.16 5.19 3.75
C LYS A 182 -7.32 3.87 4.49
N LEU A 183 -6.22 3.15 4.60
CA LEU A 183 -6.08 1.91 5.37
C LEU A 183 -5.17 2.20 6.57
N PHE A 184 -5.66 1.86 7.76
CA PHE A 184 -4.89 1.87 9.01
C PHE A 184 -4.74 0.44 9.54
#